data_c2a0203cba12cca66d846257bfb140b3
#
_entry.id   c2a0203cba12cca66d846257bfb140b3
#
_cell.length_a   1.000
_cell.length_b   1.000
_cell.length_c   1.000
_cell.angle_alpha   90.00
_cell.angle_beta   90.00
_cell.angle_gamma   90.00
#
_symmetry.space_group_name_H-M   'P 1'
#
loop_
_entity.id
_entity.type
_entity.pdbx_description
1 polymer ?
#
loop_
_entity_poly.entity_id
_entity_poly.type
_entity_poly.pdbx_seq_one_letter_code
_entity_poly.pdbx_strand_id
1 'polypeptide(L)'
;MRIWIMISLLLISSRVFAAEHVVEIYKMKFIPAEITIKQGDTVIWKNIEKRQYHSVWFKQFDKEEPDYFFPDEVYQRSFDKVGDFPYECGPHPRMKGKIFVTEKPKS
;
A
#
# COMPACT_ATOMS: atom_id res chain seq x y z
N MET A 1 -17.29 11.59 -53.77
CA MET A 1 -16.18 11.72 -52.83
C MET A 1 -16.67 11.42 -51.41
N ARG A 2 -16.28 10.31 -50.88
CA ARG A 2 -16.75 9.88 -49.57
C ARG A 2 -15.76 10.33 -48.51
N ILE A 3 -16.22 11.20 -47.65
CA ILE A 3 -15.45 11.60 -46.50
C ILE A 3 -15.68 10.51 -45.43
N TRP A 4 -14.68 9.67 -45.25
CA TRP A 4 -14.71 8.74 -44.18
C TRP A 4 -14.29 9.48 -42.93
N ILE A 5 -15.26 9.97 -42.18
CA ILE A 5 -14.97 10.41 -40.84
C ILE A 5 -14.82 9.13 -40.01
N MET A 6 -13.62 8.64 -39.95
CA MET A 6 -13.29 7.69 -38.92
C MET A 6 -13.35 8.46 -37.60
N ILE A 7 -14.53 8.44 -37.00
CA ILE A 7 -14.60 8.75 -35.61
C ILE A 7 -13.88 7.61 -34.93
N SER A 8 -12.61 7.78 -34.78
CA SER A 8 -11.84 7.04 -33.82
C SER A 8 -12.54 7.32 -32.51
N LEU A 9 -13.42 6.42 -32.11
CA LEU A 9 -13.93 6.41 -30.78
C LEU A 9 -12.72 6.16 -29.89
N LEU A 10 -12.13 7.25 -29.44
CA LEU A 10 -11.24 7.20 -28.33
C LEU A 10 -12.09 6.73 -27.17
N LEU A 11 -12.12 5.43 -26.97
CA LEU A 11 -12.55 4.86 -25.74
C LEU A 11 -11.58 5.35 -24.70
N ILE A 12 -11.86 6.54 -24.18
CA ILE A 12 -11.26 6.94 -22.93
C ILE A 12 -11.91 6.04 -21.89
N SER A 13 -11.45 4.79 -21.85
CA SER A 13 -11.73 4.00 -20.68
C SER A 13 -11.01 4.70 -19.56
N SER A 14 -11.78 5.33 -18.69
CA SER A 14 -11.25 5.83 -17.44
C SER A 14 -10.82 4.61 -16.64
N ARG A 15 -9.60 4.15 -16.91
CA ARG A 15 -9.01 3.12 -16.10
C ARG A 15 -8.66 3.74 -14.77
N VAL A 16 -9.35 3.29 -13.74
CA VAL A 16 -8.91 3.59 -12.39
C VAL A 16 -7.67 2.72 -12.17
N PHE A 17 -6.50 3.31 -12.32
CA PHE A 17 -5.26 2.63 -12.03
C PHE A 17 -5.14 2.44 -10.51
N ALA A 18 -4.69 1.26 -10.11
CA ALA A 18 -4.29 1.03 -8.74
C ALA A 18 -3.17 2.01 -8.39
N ALA A 19 -3.31 2.70 -7.28
CA ALA A 19 -2.33 3.65 -6.82
C ALA A 19 -1.30 2.97 -5.92
N GLU A 20 -0.13 3.58 -5.83
CA GLU A 20 0.90 3.19 -4.87
C GLU A 20 0.99 4.26 -3.78
N HIS A 21 1.11 3.81 -2.54
CA HIS A 21 1.23 4.68 -1.38
C HIS A 21 2.50 4.32 -0.64
N VAL A 22 3.24 5.32 -0.20
CA VAL A 22 4.50 5.09 0.50
C VAL A 22 4.34 5.41 1.98
N VAL A 23 4.76 4.47 2.82
CA VAL A 23 4.90 4.66 4.26
C VAL A 23 6.39 4.59 4.56
N GLU A 24 6.92 5.64 5.13
CA GLU A 24 8.32 5.66 5.53
C GLU A 24 8.47 5.18 6.97
N ILE A 25 9.58 4.52 7.26
CA ILE A 25 9.89 4.09 8.62
C ILE A 25 11.12 4.87 9.06
N TYR A 26 10.92 5.70 10.10
CA TYR A 26 11.98 6.55 10.62
C TYR A 26 11.76 6.83 12.10
N LYS A 27 12.84 6.84 12.86
CA LYS A 27 12.81 7.06 14.32
C LYS A 27 11.80 6.14 15.02
N MET A 28 11.79 4.87 14.61
CA MET A 28 10.92 3.85 15.18
C MET A 28 9.43 4.15 15.03
N LYS A 29 9.06 4.78 13.91
CA LYS A 29 7.66 5.12 13.61
C LYS A 29 7.32 4.80 12.17
N PHE A 30 6.07 4.42 11.92
CA PHE A 30 5.49 4.37 10.58
C PHE A 30 4.94 5.76 10.27
N ILE A 31 5.34 6.32 9.13
CA ILE A 31 4.99 7.70 8.75
C ILE A 31 4.40 7.71 7.33
N PRO A 32 3.12 7.98 7.15
CA PRO A 32 2.10 8.19 8.19
C PRO A 32 1.72 6.87 8.88
N ALA A 33 1.25 6.96 10.12
CA ALA A 33 0.85 5.78 10.86
C ALA A 33 -0.46 5.20 10.35
N GLU A 34 -1.35 6.06 9.86
CA GLU A 34 -2.63 5.63 9.31
C GLU A 34 -2.81 6.22 7.92
N ILE A 35 -3.24 5.39 6.97
CA ILE A 35 -3.57 5.85 5.61
C ILE A 35 -4.85 5.18 5.13
N THR A 36 -5.56 5.90 4.28
CA THR A 36 -6.75 5.37 3.60
C THR A 36 -6.39 5.16 2.14
N ILE A 37 -6.61 3.96 1.67
CA ILE A 37 -6.34 3.57 0.29
C ILE A 37 -7.60 2.97 -0.34
N LYS A 38 -7.55 2.72 -1.62
CA LYS A 38 -8.63 2.08 -2.35
C LYS A 38 -8.31 0.61 -2.62
N GLN A 39 -9.36 -0.17 -2.72
CA GLN A 39 -9.25 -1.59 -3.07
C GLN A 39 -8.41 -1.75 -4.33
N GLY A 40 -7.41 -2.62 -4.29
CA GLY A 40 -6.47 -2.86 -5.37
C GLY A 40 -5.18 -2.04 -5.28
N ASP A 41 -5.12 -1.06 -4.38
CA ASP A 41 -3.91 -0.25 -4.21
C ASP A 41 -2.81 -1.03 -3.50
N THR A 42 -1.58 -0.58 -3.70
CA THR A 42 -0.39 -1.16 -3.08
C THR A 42 0.22 -0.16 -2.11
N VAL A 43 0.65 -0.65 -0.96
CA VAL A 43 1.42 0.14 0.01
C VAL A 43 2.87 -0.34 -0.01
N ILE A 44 3.79 0.60 -0.05
CA ILE A 44 5.22 0.35 -0.03
C ILE A 44 5.79 0.96 1.24
N TRP A 45 6.33 0.11 2.11
CA TRP A 45 7.02 0.56 3.31
C TRP A 45 8.50 0.69 3.00
N LYS A 46 9.07 1.86 3.21
CA LYS A 46 10.49 2.12 3.01
C LYS A 46 11.18 2.32 4.35
N ASN A 47 12.14 1.48 4.63
CA ASN A 47 12.94 1.61 5.85
C ASN A 47 14.04 2.64 5.61
N ILE A 48 13.85 3.85 6.11
CA ILE A 48 14.84 4.92 5.98
C ILE A 48 15.62 5.15 7.28
N GLU A 49 15.56 4.16 8.19
CA GLU A 49 16.42 4.16 9.37
C GLU A 49 17.88 3.97 8.99
N LYS A 50 18.78 4.40 9.85
CA LYS A 50 20.21 4.22 9.61
C LYS A 50 20.70 2.82 9.98
N ARG A 51 20.12 2.20 11.00
CA ARG A 51 20.61 0.94 11.55
C ARG A 51 19.56 -0.06 11.96
N GLN A 52 18.29 0.35 12.06
CA GLN A 52 17.24 -0.51 12.59
C GLN A 52 16.58 -1.33 11.51
N TYR A 53 16.30 -2.58 11.80
CA TYR A 53 15.48 -3.43 10.95
C TYR A 53 14.04 -3.42 11.47
N HIS A 54 13.10 -3.70 10.59
CA HIS A 54 11.67 -3.65 10.89
C HIS A 54 10.94 -4.74 10.13
N SER A 55 9.70 -5.01 10.53
CA SER A 55 8.77 -5.80 9.75
C SER A 55 7.40 -5.13 9.78
N VAL A 56 6.52 -5.56 8.87
CA VAL A 56 5.14 -5.10 8.81
C VAL A 56 4.26 -6.32 9.03
N TRP A 57 3.75 -6.46 10.22
CA TRP A 57 3.04 -7.67 10.64
C TRP A 57 1.57 -7.40 10.89
N PHE A 58 0.73 -7.94 10.02
CA PHE A 58 -0.72 -7.89 10.18
C PHE A 58 -1.17 -9.13 10.97
N LYS A 59 -1.01 -9.09 12.28
CA LYS A 59 -1.24 -10.24 13.17
C LYS A 59 -2.60 -10.90 13.04
N GLN A 60 -3.64 -10.12 12.69
CA GLN A 60 -4.99 -10.66 12.53
C GLN A 60 -5.13 -11.52 11.27
N PHE A 61 -4.21 -11.40 10.33
CA PHE A 61 -4.30 -12.03 9.02
C PHE A 61 -3.15 -12.97 8.73
N ASP A 62 -1.97 -12.69 9.26
CA ASP A 62 -0.75 -13.44 9.01
C ASP A 62 -0.40 -14.27 10.25
N LYS A 63 -0.37 -15.59 10.11
CA LYS A 63 -0.06 -16.49 11.22
C LYS A 63 1.38 -16.35 11.68
N GLU A 64 2.28 -16.13 10.74
CA GLU A 64 3.70 -16.03 11.01
C GLU A 64 4.20 -14.62 10.84
N GLU A 65 5.19 -14.25 11.64
CA GLU A 65 5.86 -12.97 11.51
C GLU A 65 6.59 -12.93 10.17
N PRO A 66 6.39 -11.87 9.35
CA PRO A 66 7.11 -11.76 8.09
C PRO A 66 8.59 -11.47 8.30
N ASP A 67 9.37 -11.65 7.24
CA ASP A 67 10.80 -11.39 7.26
C ASP A 67 11.09 -9.92 7.59
N TYR A 68 12.23 -9.70 8.20
CA TYR A 68 12.70 -8.34 8.49
C TYR A 68 13.28 -7.71 7.24
N PHE A 69 13.10 -6.40 7.11
CA PHE A 69 13.78 -5.63 6.08
C PHE A 69 14.65 -4.56 6.73
N PHE A 70 15.80 -4.36 6.13
CA PHE A 70 16.89 -3.58 6.69
C PHE A 70 16.91 -2.17 6.10
N PRO A 71 17.78 -1.26 6.61
CA PRO A 71 17.87 0.08 6.03
C PRO A 71 18.01 0.04 4.51
N ASP A 72 17.29 0.93 3.84
CA ASP A 72 17.20 1.08 2.39
C ASP A 72 16.43 -0.03 1.67
N GLU A 73 15.94 -1.02 2.40
CA GLU A 73 15.06 -2.04 1.84
C GLU A 73 13.60 -1.63 1.94
N VAL A 74 12.76 -2.28 1.16
CA VAL A 74 11.32 -2.03 1.13
C VAL A 74 10.55 -3.32 1.34
N TYR A 75 9.33 -3.18 1.87
CA TYR A 75 8.32 -4.21 1.90
C TYR A 75 7.08 -3.67 1.21
N GLN A 76 6.42 -4.45 0.37
CA GLN A 76 5.21 -3.98 -0.29
C GLN A 76 4.10 -5.02 -0.21
N ARG A 77 2.87 -4.53 -0.22
CA ARG A 77 1.68 -5.38 -0.15
C ARG A 77 0.51 -4.70 -0.85
N SER A 78 -0.22 -5.48 -1.64
CA SER A 78 -1.44 -5.03 -2.30
C SER A 78 -2.65 -5.42 -1.48
N PHE A 79 -3.70 -4.60 -1.51
CA PHE A 79 -4.89 -4.80 -0.69
C PHE A 79 -6.13 -4.92 -1.56
N ASP A 80 -6.66 -6.15 -1.68
CA ASP A 80 -7.82 -6.43 -2.53
C ASP A 80 -9.14 -6.46 -1.78
N LYS A 81 -9.09 -6.41 -0.45
CA LYS A 81 -10.29 -6.48 0.39
C LYS A 81 -10.53 -5.16 1.11
N VAL A 82 -11.78 -4.72 1.09
CA VAL A 82 -12.22 -3.57 1.89
C VAL A 82 -12.16 -3.94 3.38
N GLY A 83 -11.72 -3.01 4.20
CA GLY A 83 -11.68 -3.21 5.65
C GLY A 83 -10.57 -2.40 6.32
N ASP A 84 -10.40 -2.66 7.59
CA ASP A 84 -9.37 -2.04 8.42
C ASP A 84 -8.30 -3.08 8.71
N PHE A 85 -7.06 -2.71 8.43
CA PHE A 85 -5.92 -3.63 8.56
C PHE A 85 -4.87 -3.03 9.49
N PRO A 86 -4.99 -3.29 10.80
CA PRO A 86 -3.96 -2.85 11.75
C PRO A 86 -2.72 -3.72 11.63
N TYR A 87 -1.58 -3.11 11.81
CA TYR A 87 -0.31 -3.81 11.78
C TYR A 87 0.64 -3.26 12.83
N GLU A 88 1.67 -4.01 13.09
CA GLU A 88 2.74 -3.60 13.99
C GLU A 88 4.08 -4.09 13.46
N CYS A 89 5.16 -3.54 14.00
CA CYS A 89 6.49 -4.05 13.72
C CYS A 89 6.78 -5.23 14.64
N GLY A 90 7.16 -6.38 14.07
CA GLY A 90 7.40 -7.58 14.85
C GLY A 90 8.41 -7.40 15.99
N PRO A 91 9.65 -6.94 15.68
CA PRO A 91 10.67 -6.75 16.73
C PRO A 91 10.43 -5.51 17.61
N HIS A 92 9.51 -4.62 17.20
CA HIS A 92 9.22 -3.39 17.92
C HIS A 92 7.71 -3.21 18.06
N PRO A 93 7.02 -3.99 18.95
CA PRO A 93 5.56 -4.02 18.98
C PRO A 93 4.85 -2.71 19.30
N ARG A 94 5.57 -1.72 19.80
CA ARG A 94 5.00 -0.39 20.05
C ARG A 94 4.85 0.43 18.76
N MET A 95 5.55 0.04 17.70
CA MET A 95 5.40 0.66 16.39
C MET A 95 4.16 0.09 15.75
N LYS A 96 3.13 0.91 15.61
CA LYS A 96 1.84 0.48 15.09
C LYS A 96 1.38 1.38 13.95
N GLY A 97 0.64 0.79 13.03
CA GLY A 97 0.00 1.51 11.95
C GLY A 97 -1.32 0.86 11.57
N LYS A 98 -2.02 1.49 10.65
CA LYS A 98 -3.28 0.95 10.16
C LYS A 98 -3.53 1.37 8.73
N ILE A 99 -4.00 0.44 7.92
CA ILE A 99 -4.42 0.70 6.55
C ILE A 99 -5.93 0.59 6.51
N PHE A 100 -6.60 1.65 6.06
CA PHE A 100 -8.04 1.63 5.79
C PHE A 100 -8.22 1.44 4.29
N VAL A 101 -8.87 0.36 3.90
CA VAL A 101 -9.12 0.05 2.49
C VAL A 101 -10.60 0.32 2.19
N THR A 102 -10.85 1.25 1.28
CA THR A 102 -12.20 1.61 0.84
C THR A 102 -12.49 1.02 -0.52
N GLU A 103 -13.76 1.03 -0.91
CA GLU A 103 -14.16 0.48 -2.20
C GLU A 103 -13.51 1.20 -3.37
N LYS A 104 -13.14 0.41 -4.37
CA LYS A 104 -12.68 0.94 -5.65
C LYS A 104 -13.82 1.69 -6.32
N PRO A 105 -13.59 2.89 -6.88
CA PRO A 105 -14.62 3.59 -7.60
C PRO A 105 -15.13 2.74 -8.76
N LYS A 106 -16.44 2.71 -8.92
CA LYS A 106 -17.05 2.10 -10.10
C LYS A 106 -16.82 3.03 -11.28
N SER A 107 -16.09 2.54 -12.25
CA SER A 107 -15.90 3.27 -13.51
C SER A 107 -17.14 3.14 -14.39
#